data_76e4f9b971101852e76c1026e11df9e1
#
_entry.id   76e4f9b971101852e76c1026e11df9e1
#
_cell.length_a   1.000
_cell.length_b   1.000
_cell.length_c   1.000
_cell.angle_alpha   90.00
_cell.angle_beta   90.00
_cell.angle_gamma   90.00
#
_symmetry.space_group_name_H-M   'P 1'
#
loop_
_entity.id
_entity.type
_entity.pdbx_description
1 polymer ?
#
loop_
_entity_poly.entity_id
_entity_poly.type
_entity_poly.pdbx_seq_one_letter_code
_entity_poly.pdbx_strand_id
1 'polypeptide(L)'
;MGRDLGLSAPHMRQALLFLVLTTLAGFSAAPALAAKPPVVVELFTAQGCSSCGKANQVVADLADDKGVLALTYSVDYWDYLGWSDTFAKPAFATRQRAYAQKFALRDVPTPQVVVSGRQQASGAKAEAVETLVKDAAKAPSNAPDMEFVGGGKRVAVGSGPAPRGGGEVWLVRYDPREQDIAVKRGDNRGQTLVHRNVVRELVRLGPWSGRPKLYRLPASKDDALRTVILVQGAKGGRVIGVLQDAAEK
;
A
#
# COMPACT_ATOMS: atom_id res chain seq x y z
N MET A 1 -99.99 20.30 36.39
CA MET A 1 -99.31 21.24 37.31
C MET A 1 -98.21 20.48 37.99
N GLY A 2 -97.00 20.80 37.81
CA GLY A 2 -95.84 20.15 38.40
C GLY A 2 -94.60 20.33 37.51
N ARG A 3 -93.85 21.35 37.83
CA ARG A 3 -92.59 21.68 37.20
C ARG A 3 -91.49 20.85 37.86
N ASP A 4 -90.74 20.10 37.12
CA ASP A 4 -89.47 19.51 37.61
C ASP A 4 -88.33 20.02 36.78
N LEU A 5 -87.49 20.75 37.51
CA LEU A 5 -86.22 21.28 37.02
C LEU A 5 -85.12 20.19 37.11
N GLY A 6 -84.72 19.67 35.96
CA GLY A 6 -83.59 18.76 35.89
C GLY A 6 -82.29 19.52 35.76
N LEU A 7 -81.45 19.48 36.75
CA LEU A 7 -80.04 19.94 36.70
C LEU A 7 -79.16 18.94 35.97
N SER A 8 -78.60 19.39 34.87
CA SER A 8 -77.59 18.65 34.06
C SER A 8 -76.22 18.98 34.58
N ALA A 9 -75.45 17.94 34.98
CA ALA A 9 -74.03 18.02 35.35
C ALA A 9 -73.09 17.97 34.13
N PRO A 10 -72.07 18.80 34.10
CA PRO A 10 -71.15 18.77 33.00
C PRO A 10 -70.10 17.66 33.16
N HIS A 11 -69.97 16.82 32.14
CA HIS A 11 -68.88 15.81 32.00
C HIS A 11 -67.53 16.49 31.78
N MET A 12 -66.68 16.35 32.78
CA MET A 12 -65.29 16.78 32.74
C MET A 12 -64.49 15.75 31.91
N ARG A 13 -64.16 16.07 30.65
CA ARG A 13 -63.28 15.30 29.83
C ARG A 13 -61.83 15.53 30.24
N GLN A 14 -61.23 14.60 30.95
CA GLN A 14 -59.81 14.59 31.21
C GLN A 14 -59.09 14.26 29.94
N ALA A 15 -58.41 15.27 29.35
CA ALA A 15 -57.45 15.07 28.26
C ALA A 15 -56.12 14.59 28.83
N LEU A 16 -55.82 13.31 28.67
CA LEU A 16 -54.46 12.77 28.92
C LEU A 16 -53.51 13.24 27.80
N LEU A 17 -52.68 14.21 28.13
CA LEU A 17 -51.52 14.55 27.30
C LEU A 17 -50.45 13.46 27.49
N PHE A 18 -50.30 12.56 26.51
CA PHE A 18 -49.12 11.69 26.40
C PHE A 18 -47.96 12.51 25.87
N LEU A 19 -47.03 12.88 26.75
CA LEU A 19 -45.76 13.49 26.42
C LEU A 19 -44.84 12.37 25.92
N VAL A 20 -44.73 12.17 24.59
CA VAL A 20 -43.80 11.24 23.99
C VAL A 20 -42.41 11.91 23.99
N LEU A 21 -41.61 11.53 24.99
CA LEU A 21 -40.21 11.94 25.10
C LEU A 21 -39.39 11.10 24.14
N THR A 22 -39.23 11.56 22.89
CA THR A 22 -38.29 10.93 21.90
C THR A 22 -36.87 11.26 22.32
N THR A 23 -36.21 10.32 22.99
CA THR A 23 -34.75 10.36 23.22
C THR A 23 -34.04 10.15 21.88
N LEU A 24 -33.58 11.24 21.25
CA LEU A 24 -32.60 11.16 20.18
C LEU A 24 -31.28 10.59 20.78
N ALA A 25 -31.07 9.29 20.67
CA ALA A 25 -29.80 8.69 20.91
C ALA A 25 -28.87 9.14 19.77
N GLY A 26 -28.12 10.22 19.99
CA GLY A 26 -27.10 10.69 19.11
C GLY A 26 -26.01 9.59 18.98
N PHE A 27 -26.00 8.87 17.88
CA PHE A 27 -24.88 7.98 17.52
C PHE A 27 -23.67 8.87 17.24
N SER A 28 -22.88 9.16 18.27
CA SER A 28 -21.53 9.70 18.09
C SER A 28 -20.67 8.61 17.42
N ALA A 29 -20.60 8.64 16.10
CA ALA A 29 -19.59 7.87 15.39
C ALA A 29 -18.21 8.40 15.85
N ALA A 30 -17.55 7.66 16.73
CA ALA A 30 -16.17 7.96 17.07
C ALA A 30 -15.35 7.95 15.76
N PRO A 31 -14.50 8.96 15.52
CA PRO A 31 -13.64 8.94 14.33
C PRO A 31 -12.81 7.66 14.40
N ALA A 32 -13.00 6.78 13.42
CA ALA A 32 -12.12 5.63 13.24
C ALA A 32 -10.71 6.19 13.06
N LEU A 33 -9.82 5.94 14.03
CA LEU A 33 -8.41 6.26 13.90
C LEU A 33 -7.93 5.53 12.64
N ALA A 34 -7.63 6.28 11.59
CA ALA A 34 -7.11 5.72 10.36
C ALA A 34 -5.87 4.90 10.70
N ALA A 35 -5.90 3.62 10.39
CA ALA A 35 -4.78 2.72 10.66
C ALA A 35 -3.53 3.27 9.97
N LYS A 36 -2.41 3.27 10.69
CA LYS A 36 -1.14 3.75 10.13
C LYS A 36 -0.80 2.93 8.87
N PRO A 37 -0.44 3.57 7.76
CA PRO A 37 -0.05 2.84 6.55
C PRO A 37 1.18 1.96 6.83
N PRO A 38 1.28 0.79 6.18
CA PRO A 38 2.41 -0.10 6.36
C PRO A 38 3.72 0.54 5.89
N VAL A 39 4.82 0.09 6.48
CA VAL A 39 6.17 0.41 5.99
C VAL A 39 6.39 -0.32 4.66
N VAL A 40 6.66 0.40 3.59
CA VAL A 40 6.93 -0.19 2.28
C VAL A 40 8.41 -0.56 2.19
N VAL A 41 8.69 -1.82 1.93
CA VAL A 41 10.04 -2.38 1.70
C VAL A 41 10.12 -2.84 0.25
N GLU A 42 10.95 -2.20 -0.55
CA GLU A 42 11.14 -2.55 -1.97
C GLU A 42 12.52 -3.16 -2.16
N LEU A 43 12.57 -4.45 -2.45
CA LEU A 43 13.79 -5.15 -2.81
C LEU A 43 13.99 -5.11 -4.32
N PHE A 44 15.15 -4.63 -4.76
CA PHE A 44 15.62 -4.77 -6.13
C PHE A 44 16.66 -5.89 -6.17
N THR A 45 16.34 -6.97 -6.86
CA THR A 45 17.07 -8.26 -6.89
C THR A 45 17.22 -8.78 -8.31
N ALA A 46 18.03 -9.82 -8.50
CA ALA A 46 18.10 -10.55 -9.76
C ALA A 46 18.50 -12.01 -9.51
N GLN A 47 17.93 -12.92 -10.30
CA GLN A 47 18.24 -14.35 -10.21
C GLN A 47 19.70 -14.66 -10.61
N GLY A 48 20.32 -13.82 -11.45
CA GLY A 48 21.72 -13.95 -11.85
C GLY A 48 22.75 -13.39 -10.86
N CYS A 49 22.32 -12.70 -9.80
CA CYS A 49 23.21 -12.01 -8.86
C CYS A 49 23.49 -12.87 -7.62
N SER A 50 24.75 -13.20 -7.34
CA SER A 50 25.17 -14.14 -6.30
C SER A 50 24.75 -13.77 -4.88
N SER A 51 24.73 -12.48 -4.53
CA SER A 51 24.33 -12.01 -3.20
C SER A 51 22.82 -11.80 -3.03
N CYS A 52 22.04 -11.96 -4.12
CA CYS A 52 20.61 -11.67 -4.13
C CYS A 52 19.78 -12.73 -3.41
N GLY A 53 20.18 -14.01 -3.42
CA GLY A 53 19.46 -15.06 -2.70
C GLY A 53 19.29 -14.77 -1.20
N LYS A 54 20.34 -14.27 -0.54
CA LYS A 54 20.27 -13.85 0.86
C LYS A 54 19.31 -12.69 1.07
N ALA A 55 19.29 -11.72 0.17
CA ALA A 55 18.40 -10.57 0.25
C ALA A 55 16.93 -10.97 0.02
N ASN A 56 16.68 -11.92 -0.87
CA ASN A 56 15.34 -12.46 -1.08
C ASN A 56 14.79 -13.06 0.21
N GLN A 57 15.61 -13.84 0.95
CA GLN A 57 15.20 -14.43 2.22
C GLN A 57 14.89 -13.34 3.27
N VAL A 58 15.77 -12.36 3.44
CA VAL A 58 15.54 -11.24 4.38
C VAL A 58 14.21 -10.54 4.11
N VAL A 59 13.87 -10.33 2.85
CA VAL A 59 12.61 -9.64 2.49
C VAL A 59 11.42 -10.59 2.53
N ALA A 60 11.60 -11.88 2.28
CA ALA A 60 10.55 -12.89 2.47
C ALA A 60 10.13 -12.98 3.95
N ASP A 61 11.08 -12.96 4.88
CA ASP A 61 10.79 -12.96 6.31
C ASP A 61 10.01 -11.70 6.73
N LEU A 62 10.39 -10.53 6.19
CA LEU A 62 9.67 -9.26 6.44
C LEU A 62 8.25 -9.24 5.85
N ALA A 63 7.95 -10.08 4.85
CA ALA A 63 6.63 -10.12 4.23
C ALA A 63 5.53 -10.63 5.18
N ASP A 64 5.90 -11.35 6.23
CA ASP A 64 5.00 -11.86 7.26
C ASP A 64 4.82 -10.90 8.45
N ASP A 65 5.62 -9.83 8.51
CA ASP A 65 5.56 -8.85 9.58
C ASP A 65 4.32 -7.96 9.48
N LYS A 66 3.57 -7.87 10.57
CA LYS A 66 2.43 -6.93 10.65
C LYS A 66 2.89 -5.49 10.49
N GLY A 67 2.25 -4.78 9.57
CA GLY A 67 2.56 -3.38 9.30
C GLY A 67 3.74 -3.17 8.35
N VAL A 68 4.20 -4.22 7.67
CA VAL A 68 5.15 -4.17 6.57
C VAL A 68 4.48 -4.58 5.27
N LEU A 69 4.78 -3.89 4.19
CA LEU A 69 4.49 -4.27 2.82
C LEU A 69 5.82 -4.49 2.11
N ALA A 70 6.26 -5.75 2.05
CA ALA A 70 7.45 -6.13 1.31
C ALA A 70 7.10 -6.42 -0.16
N LEU A 71 7.88 -5.88 -1.10
CA LEU A 71 7.68 -6.01 -2.54
C LEU A 71 9.01 -6.36 -3.20
N THR A 72 9.03 -7.41 -4.01
CA THR A 72 10.23 -7.90 -4.71
C THR A 72 10.19 -7.51 -6.19
N TYR A 73 11.15 -6.72 -6.64
CA TYR A 73 11.33 -6.26 -8.00
C TYR A 73 12.56 -6.92 -8.61
N SER A 74 12.39 -7.78 -9.62
CA SER A 74 13.52 -8.33 -10.37
C SER A 74 13.98 -7.37 -11.46
N VAL A 75 15.29 -7.12 -11.51
CA VAL A 75 15.93 -6.25 -12.51
C VAL A 75 16.61 -7.07 -13.61
N ASP A 76 16.61 -6.53 -14.82
CA ASP A 76 17.00 -7.21 -16.07
C ASP A 76 18.48 -7.05 -16.45
N TYR A 77 19.22 -6.15 -15.81
CA TYR A 77 20.59 -5.85 -16.19
C TYR A 77 21.65 -6.87 -15.71
N TRP A 78 21.22 -8.00 -15.13
CA TRP A 78 22.04 -9.17 -14.84
C TRP A 78 21.90 -10.29 -15.89
N ASP A 79 20.98 -10.16 -16.85
CA ASP A 79 20.67 -11.18 -17.85
C ASP A 79 21.87 -11.48 -18.78
N TYR A 80 22.82 -10.55 -18.88
CA TYR A 80 24.07 -10.73 -19.66
C TYR A 80 24.93 -11.91 -19.17
N LEU A 81 24.72 -12.40 -17.94
CA LEU A 81 25.37 -13.61 -17.41
C LEU A 81 24.79 -14.90 -18.01
N GLY A 82 23.90 -14.81 -18.98
CA GLY A 82 23.34 -15.94 -19.72
C GLY A 82 22.11 -16.59 -19.08
N TRP A 83 21.53 -15.95 -18.08
CA TRP A 83 20.26 -16.31 -17.47
C TRP A 83 19.29 -15.14 -17.53
N SER A 84 18.21 -15.28 -18.31
CA SER A 84 17.12 -14.28 -18.29
C SER A 84 16.29 -14.47 -17.04
N ASP A 85 16.24 -13.44 -16.20
CA ASP A 85 15.43 -13.44 -14.97
C ASP A 85 13.93 -13.52 -15.32
N THR A 86 13.26 -14.53 -14.78
CA THR A 86 11.88 -14.88 -15.16
C THR A 86 10.86 -13.84 -14.70
N PHE A 87 11.24 -12.94 -13.80
CA PHE A 87 10.37 -11.89 -13.23
C PHE A 87 10.80 -10.49 -13.64
N ALA A 88 11.97 -10.33 -14.26
CA ALA A 88 12.52 -9.02 -14.57
C ALA A 88 11.70 -8.24 -15.58
N LYS A 89 11.65 -6.94 -15.35
CA LYS A 89 11.05 -5.98 -16.28
C LYS A 89 11.86 -4.69 -16.33
N PRO A 90 12.04 -4.05 -17.50
CA PRO A 90 12.76 -2.79 -17.63
C PRO A 90 12.21 -1.66 -16.76
N ALA A 91 10.89 -1.69 -16.48
CA ALA A 91 10.23 -0.72 -15.59
C ALA A 91 10.78 -0.78 -14.16
N PHE A 92 11.21 -1.96 -13.69
CA PHE A 92 11.73 -2.15 -12.34
C PHE A 92 13.14 -1.57 -12.21
N ALA A 93 14.00 -1.81 -13.19
CA ALA A 93 15.30 -1.17 -13.26
C ALA A 93 15.18 0.37 -13.38
N THR A 94 14.18 0.87 -14.10
CA THR A 94 13.89 2.31 -14.18
C THR A 94 13.48 2.88 -12.83
N ARG A 95 12.63 2.17 -12.06
CA ARG A 95 12.24 2.57 -10.70
C ARG A 95 13.45 2.61 -9.76
N GLN A 96 14.32 1.60 -9.83
CA GLN A 96 15.54 1.53 -9.05
C GLN A 96 16.50 2.69 -9.37
N ARG A 97 16.69 3.02 -10.65
CA ARG A 97 17.52 4.17 -11.07
C ARG A 97 17.00 5.50 -10.52
N ALA A 98 15.67 5.67 -10.45
CA ALA A 98 15.09 6.86 -9.83
C ALA A 98 15.46 6.97 -8.35
N TYR A 99 15.47 5.87 -7.62
CA TYR A 99 15.97 5.83 -6.23
C TYR A 99 17.48 6.09 -6.15
N ALA A 100 18.28 5.48 -7.02
CA ALA A 100 19.73 5.71 -7.03
C ALA A 100 20.05 7.21 -7.25
N GLN A 101 19.35 7.86 -8.18
CA GLN A 101 19.48 9.32 -8.39
C GLN A 101 19.03 10.11 -7.15
N LYS A 102 17.89 9.72 -6.53
CA LYS A 102 17.37 10.40 -5.35
C LYS A 102 18.32 10.33 -4.15
N PHE A 103 19.00 9.21 -3.98
CA PHE A 103 19.99 8.99 -2.92
C PHE A 103 21.41 9.44 -3.31
N ALA A 104 21.60 10.03 -4.48
CA ALA A 104 22.90 10.45 -5.02
C ALA A 104 23.95 9.33 -5.01
N LEU A 105 23.52 8.10 -5.33
CA LEU A 105 24.42 6.95 -5.42
C LEU A 105 25.23 7.03 -6.72
N ARG A 106 26.50 6.63 -6.66
CA ARG A 106 27.38 6.55 -7.85
C ARG A 106 26.92 5.46 -8.80
N ASP A 107 26.54 4.30 -8.24
CA ASP A 107 26.13 3.11 -8.96
C ASP A 107 24.75 2.66 -8.52
N VAL A 108 24.15 1.76 -9.29
CA VAL A 108 22.89 1.11 -8.96
C VAL A 108 23.20 -0.23 -8.29
N PRO A 109 23.16 -0.33 -6.94
CA PRO A 109 23.57 -1.53 -6.23
C PRO A 109 22.53 -2.64 -6.34
N THR A 110 22.98 -3.91 -6.39
CA THR A 110 22.13 -5.10 -6.33
C THR A 110 22.78 -6.13 -5.39
N PRO A 111 22.04 -6.68 -4.40
CA PRO A 111 20.67 -6.37 -4.03
C PRO A 111 20.54 -5.04 -3.29
N GLN A 112 19.50 -4.28 -3.60
CA GLN A 112 19.17 -3.04 -2.90
C GLN A 112 17.80 -3.14 -2.24
N VAL A 113 17.71 -2.75 -0.97
CA VAL A 113 16.44 -2.51 -0.29
C VAL A 113 16.23 -1.02 -0.11
N VAL A 114 15.03 -0.55 -0.49
CA VAL A 114 14.56 0.82 -0.25
C VAL A 114 13.39 0.76 0.72
N VAL A 115 13.48 1.51 1.82
CA VAL A 115 12.42 1.55 2.85
C VAL A 115 11.65 2.85 2.75
N SER A 116 10.36 2.74 2.40
CA SER A 116 9.40 3.84 2.23
C SER A 116 9.92 5.01 1.37
N GLY A 117 10.83 4.74 0.42
CA GLY A 117 11.47 5.77 -0.42
C GLY A 117 12.28 6.80 0.38
N ARG A 118 12.65 6.50 1.63
CA ARG A 118 13.37 7.40 2.55
C ARG A 118 14.83 7.06 2.71
N GLN A 119 15.13 5.78 2.82
CA GLN A 119 16.45 5.25 3.10
C GLN A 119 16.67 3.97 2.32
N GLN A 120 17.92 3.58 2.16
CA GLN A 120 18.28 2.36 1.46
C GLN A 120 19.45 1.64 2.15
N ALA A 121 19.54 0.34 1.94
CA ALA A 121 20.65 -0.50 2.37
C ALA A 121 20.90 -1.63 1.36
N SER A 122 22.03 -2.32 1.50
CA SER A 122 22.20 -3.61 0.83
C SER A 122 21.19 -4.62 1.39
N GLY A 123 20.41 -5.26 0.52
CA GLY A 123 19.43 -6.26 0.91
C GLY A 123 20.04 -7.49 1.61
N ALA A 124 21.33 -7.77 1.39
CA ALA A 124 22.02 -8.87 2.06
C ALA A 124 22.41 -8.58 3.53
N LYS A 125 22.19 -7.35 4.03
CA LYS A 125 22.49 -6.93 5.41
C LYS A 125 21.21 -6.85 6.24
N ALA A 126 20.76 -7.98 6.79
CA ALA A 126 19.48 -8.10 7.51
C ALA A 126 19.31 -7.06 8.61
N GLU A 127 20.28 -6.91 9.52
CA GLU A 127 20.25 -5.96 10.63
C GLU A 127 20.07 -4.49 10.16
N ALA A 128 20.75 -4.13 9.06
CA ALA A 128 20.61 -2.79 8.49
C ALA A 128 19.19 -2.57 7.94
N VAL A 129 18.64 -3.56 7.25
CA VAL A 129 17.26 -3.51 6.70
C VAL A 129 16.25 -3.40 7.85
N GLU A 130 16.34 -4.26 8.87
CA GLU A 130 15.46 -4.22 10.03
C GLU A 130 15.51 -2.88 10.76
N THR A 131 16.71 -2.31 10.93
CA THR A 131 16.87 -0.99 11.55
C THR A 131 16.10 0.07 10.77
N LEU A 132 16.24 0.09 9.44
CA LEU A 132 15.51 1.02 8.58
C LEU A 132 14.00 0.84 8.67
N VAL A 133 13.52 -0.41 8.76
CA VAL A 133 12.08 -0.72 8.90
C VAL A 133 11.57 -0.21 10.25
N LYS A 134 12.28 -0.49 11.35
CA LYS A 134 11.95 -0.01 12.70
C LYS A 134 11.88 1.52 12.77
N ASP A 135 12.81 2.20 12.13
CA ASP A 135 12.84 3.67 12.09
C ASP A 135 11.72 4.26 11.21
N ALA A 136 11.44 3.64 10.06
CA ALA A 136 10.33 4.04 9.23
C ALA A 136 8.97 3.83 9.93
N ALA A 137 8.85 2.77 10.74
CA ALA A 137 7.65 2.51 11.52
C ALA A 137 7.36 3.58 12.58
N LYS A 138 8.35 4.27 13.10
CA LYS A 138 8.19 5.39 14.07
C LYS A 138 7.81 6.70 13.41
N ALA A 139 8.04 6.84 12.11
CA ALA A 139 7.82 8.11 11.40
C ALA A 139 6.33 8.51 11.40
N PRO A 140 6.02 9.80 11.57
CA PRO A 140 4.64 10.28 11.47
C PRO A 140 4.11 10.09 10.05
N SER A 141 2.81 9.79 9.95
CA SER A 141 2.10 9.66 8.68
C SER A 141 1.17 10.86 8.46
N ASN A 142 1.30 11.47 7.28
CA ASN A 142 0.36 12.48 6.78
C ASN A 142 -0.18 11.97 5.43
N ALA A 143 -0.57 10.68 5.38
CA ALA A 143 -1.13 10.08 4.18
C ALA A 143 -2.43 10.77 3.79
N PRO A 144 -2.67 11.03 2.51
CA PRO A 144 -4.02 11.39 2.05
C PRO A 144 -4.96 10.19 2.26
N ASP A 145 -6.24 10.48 2.43
CA ASP A 145 -7.26 9.43 2.38
C ASP A 145 -7.26 8.78 1.00
N MET A 146 -7.41 7.46 0.97
CA MET A 146 -7.38 6.70 -0.27
C MET A 146 -8.41 5.58 -0.22
N GLU A 147 -9.13 5.38 -1.33
CA GLU A 147 -10.12 4.31 -1.44
C GLU A 147 -10.22 3.77 -2.87
N PHE A 148 -10.52 2.48 -3.00
CA PHE A 148 -10.94 1.90 -4.27
C PHE A 148 -12.42 2.22 -4.51
N VAL A 149 -12.75 2.72 -5.70
CA VAL A 149 -14.12 3.10 -6.06
C VAL A 149 -14.54 2.47 -7.39
N GLY A 150 -15.86 2.38 -7.58
CA GLY A 150 -16.43 1.83 -8.81
C GLY A 150 -16.07 0.37 -9.04
N GLY A 151 -16.15 -0.45 -7.98
CA GLY A 151 -15.82 -1.89 -8.05
C GLY A 151 -14.33 -2.13 -8.34
N GLY A 152 -13.45 -1.35 -7.75
CA GLY A 152 -12.00 -1.51 -7.95
C GLY A 152 -11.46 -0.98 -9.28
N LYS A 153 -12.27 -0.34 -10.11
CA LYS A 153 -11.83 0.18 -11.42
C LYS A 153 -11.13 1.52 -11.34
N ARG A 154 -11.19 2.19 -10.20
CA ARG A 154 -10.58 3.50 -9.95
C ARG A 154 -10.09 3.58 -8.52
N VAL A 155 -9.17 4.50 -8.27
CA VAL A 155 -8.75 4.90 -6.92
C VAL A 155 -8.98 6.39 -6.74
N ALA A 156 -9.62 6.77 -5.64
CA ALA A 156 -9.70 8.14 -5.17
C ALA A 156 -8.52 8.39 -4.23
N VAL A 157 -7.82 9.50 -4.45
CA VAL A 157 -6.77 10.00 -3.56
C VAL A 157 -7.19 11.38 -3.08
N GLY A 158 -7.36 11.55 -1.78
CA GLY A 158 -7.83 12.76 -1.13
C GLY A 158 -6.81 13.90 -1.13
N SER A 159 -7.11 14.94 -0.37
CA SER A 159 -6.21 16.07 -0.15
C SER A 159 -5.12 15.71 0.88
N GLY A 160 -4.00 16.42 0.80
CA GLY A 160 -2.91 16.28 1.76
C GLY A 160 -1.70 17.13 1.39
N PRO A 161 -0.68 17.18 2.26
CA PRO A 161 0.55 17.92 1.98
C PRO A 161 1.30 17.32 0.79
N ALA A 162 1.36 18.05 -0.33
CA ALA A 162 2.13 17.60 -1.48
C ALA A 162 3.63 17.67 -1.17
N PRO A 163 4.43 16.66 -1.59
CA PRO A 163 5.88 16.74 -1.51
C PRO A 163 6.43 17.89 -2.34
N ARG A 164 7.58 18.45 -1.95
CA ARG A 164 8.33 19.38 -2.80
C ARG A 164 8.67 18.70 -4.12
N GLY A 165 8.33 19.34 -5.24
CA GLY A 165 8.49 18.76 -6.58
C GLY A 165 7.29 17.90 -7.03
N GLY A 166 6.20 17.86 -6.24
CA GLY A 166 4.98 17.13 -6.56
C GLY A 166 5.01 15.66 -6.12
N GLY A 167 3.87 15.03 -6.26
CA GLY A 167 3.67 13.60 -6.00
C GLY A 167 3.33 12.84 -7.27
N GLU A 168 3.44 11.53 -7.18
CA GLU A 168 3.04 10.57 -8.20
C GLU A 168 2.22 9.47 -7.56
N VAL A 169 1.24 8.97 -8.30
CA VAL A 169 0.44 7.81 -7.90
C VAL A 169 0.85 6.62 -8.76
N TRP A 170 1.18 5.53 -8.10
CA TRP A 170 1.64 4.29 -8.72
C TRP A 170 0.69 3.14 -8.38
N LEU A 171 0.39 2.33 -9.38
CA LEU A 171 -0.20 1.01 -9.22
C LEU A 171 0.92 -0.02 -9.20
N VAL A 172 0.89 -0.89 -8.20
CA VAL A 172 1.74 -2.07 -8.09
C VAL A 172 0.83 -3.30 -7.99
N ARG A 173 1.06 -4.31 -8.84
CA ARG A 173 0.46 -5.63 -8.65
C ARG A 173 1.55 -6.65 -8.42
N TYR A 174 1.35 -7.48 -7.41
CA TYR A 174 2.33 -8.49 -7.02
C TYR A 174 1.67 -9.84 -6.76
N ASP A 175 2.41 -10.90 -7.00
CA ASP A 175 2.05 -12.26 -6.62
C ASP A 175 2.48 -12.50 -5.16
N PRO A 176 1.55 -12.72 -4.22
CA PRO A 176 1.87 -12.89 -2.80
C PRO A 176 2.47 -14.26 -2.47
N ARG A 177 2.37 -15.22 -3.39
CA ARG A 177 2.82 -16.59 -3.17
C ARG A 177 4.34 -16.66 -3.17
N GLU A 178 4.87 -17.62 -2.43
CA GLU A 178 6.27 -18.02 -2.52
C GLU A 178 6.51 -18.73 -3.86
N GLN A 179 7.64 -18.44 -4.49
CA GLN A 179 8.01 -18.98 -5.78
C GLN A 179 9.48 -19.39 -5.76
N ASP A 180 9.71 -20.67 -6.04
CA ASP A 180 11.02 -21.28 -6.11
C ASP A 180 11.51 -21.33 -7.56
N ILE A 181 12.64 -20.69 -7.82
CA ILE A 181 13.25 -20.65 -9.14
C ILE A 181 14.60 -21.40 -9.15
N ALA A 182 14.63 -22.51 -9.85
CA ALA A 182 15.89 -23.23 -10.10
C ALA A 182 16.71 -22.52 -11.19
N VAL A 183 17.78 -21.86 -10.79
CA VAL A 183 18.64 -21.08 -11.69
C VAL A 183 19.59 -22.00 -12.44
N LYS A 184 19.58 -21.95 -13.78
CA LYS A 184 20.34 -22.87 -14.63
C LYS A 184 21.66 -22.28 -15.14
N ARG A 185 21.85 -20.97 -15.08
CA ARG A 185 23.04 -20.25 -15.56
C ARG A 185 23.34 -19.03 -14.70
N GLY A 186 24.47 -18.36 -14.92
CA GLY A 186 24.94 -17.23 -14.15
C GLY A 186 25.54 -17.64 -12.80
N ASP A 187 25.75 -16.66 -11.91
CA ASP A 187 26.45 -16.86 -10.63
C ASP A 187 25.69 -17.77 -9.64
N ASN A 188 24.37 -17.85 -9.77
CA ASN A 188 23.52 -18.72 -8.95
C ASN A 188 23.19 -20.06 -9.61
N ARG A 189 23.97 -20.48 -10.63
CA ARG A 189 23.76 -21.76 -11.32
C ARG A 189 23.68 -22.92 -10.33
N GLY A 190 22.63 -23.72 -10.45
CA GLY A 190 22.39 -24.91 -9.60
C GLY A 190 21.75 -24.60 -8.24
N GLN A 191 21.50 -23.32 -7.94
CA GLN A 191 20.77 -22.93 -6.75
C GLN A 191 19.28 -22.78 -7.05
N THR A 192 18.43 -23.01 -6.04
CA THR A 192 17.03 -22.64 -6.05
C THR A 192 16.87 -21.36 -5.22
N LEU A 193 16.34 -20.32 -5.84
CA LEU A 193 16.10 -19.03 -5.19
C LEU A 193 14.64 -18.88 -4.85
N VAL A 194 14.36 -18.60 -3.59
CA VAL A 194 13.02 -18.28 -3.07
C VAL A 194 12.71 -16.82 -3.36
N HIS A 195 11.51 -16.56 -3.85
CA HIS A 195 10.98 -15.21 -4.05
C HIS A 195 9.60 -15.11 -3.43
N ARG A 196 9.30 -13.99 -2.80
CA ARG A 196 7.99 -13.69 -2.21
C ARG A 196 7.52 -12.30 -2.59
N ASN A 197 6.19 -12.11 -2.68
CA ASN A 197 5.59 -10.83 -3.06
C ASN A 197 6.20 -10.25 -4.35
N VAL A 198 6.30 -11.10 -5.38
CA VAL A 198 6.94 -10.76 -6.65
C VAL A 198 6.09 -9.78 -7.44
N VAL A 199 6.61 -8.58 -7.68
CA VAL A 199 5.92 -7.58 -8.48
C VAL A 199 5.80 -8.04 -9.92
N ARG A 200 4.57 -8.02 -10.44
CA ARG A 200 4.24 -8.39 -11.82
C ARG A 200 3.88 -7.20 -12.67
N GLU A 201 3.39 -6.13 -12.07
CA GLU A 201 2.99 -4.92 -12.78
C GLU A 201 3.34 -3.68 -11.98
N LEU A 202 3.85 -2.67 -12.67
CA LEU A 202 4.15 -1.34 -12.13
C LEU A 202 3.69 -0.30 -13.15
N VAL A 203 2.70 0.52 -12.76
CA VAL A 203 2.12 1.53 -13.64
C VAL A 203 2.07 2.89 -12.93
N ARG A 204 2.61 3.91 -13.57
CA ARG A 204 2.44 5.30 -13.12
C ARG A 204 1.05 5.78 -13.54
N LEU A 205 0.16 5.99 -12.56
CA LEU A 205 -1.21 6.45 -12.83
C LEU A 205 -1.27 7.96 -13.13
N GLY A 206 -0.33 8.72 -12.60
CA GLY A 206 -0.22 10.14 -12.89
C GLY A 206 0.30 11.00 -11.73
N PRO A 207 0.36 12.33 -11.92
CA PRO A 207 0.81 13.27 -10.90
C PRO A 207 -0.28 13.51 -9.85
N TRP A 208 0.16 13.77 -8.59
CA TRP A 208 -0.68 14.23 -7.49
C TRP A 208 -0.11 15.51 -6.88
N SER A 209 -0.95 16.53 -6.76
CA SER A 209 -0.57 17.88 -6.32
C SER A 209 -1.01 18.23 -4.90
N GLY A 210 -1.48 17.25 -4.12
CA GLY A 210 -2.08 17.49 -2.80
C GLY A 210 -3.57 17.78 -2.86
N ARG A 211 -4.18 17.82 -4.03
CA ARG A 211 -5.62 18.00 -4.22
C ARG A 211 -6.30 16.67 -4.50
N PRO A 212 -7.59 16.51 -4.14
CA PRO A 212 -8.33 15.29 -4.44
C PRO A 212 -8.30 14.98 -5.94
N LYS A 213 -8.04 13.71 -6.25
CA LYS A 213 -8.00 13.25 -7.64
C LYS A 213 -8.40 11.80 -7.77
N LEU A 214 -9.09 11.51 -8.87
CA LEU A 214 -9.51 10.18 -9.25
C LEU A 214 -8.62 9.63 -10.36
N TYR A 215 -8.11 8.40 -10.18
CA TYR A 215 -7.28 7.72 -11.17
C TYR A 215 -7.98 6.46 -11.66
N ARG A 216 -7.93 6.22 -12.98
CA ARG A 216 -8.42 4.98 -13.57
C ARG A 216 -7.35 3.91 -13.41
N LEU A 217 -7.75 2.70 -12.99
CA LEU A 217 -6.86 1.55 -12.91
C LEU A 217 -6.97 0.72 -14.19
N PRO A 218 -5.84 0.29 -14.78
CA PRO A 218 -5.86 -0.73 -15.82
C PRO A 218 -6.50 -2.01 -15.27
N ALA A 219 -7.20 -2.76 -16.11
CA ALA A 219 -7.74 -4.06 -15.72
C ALA A 219 -6.60 -5.01 -15.31
N SER A 220 -6.82 -5.82 -14.27
CA SER A 220 -5.89 -6.91 -13.96
C SER A 220 -5.95 -7.97 -15.06
N LYS A 221 -4.80 -8.54 -15.38
CA LYS A 221 -4.70 -9.69 -16.29
C LYS A 221 -4.68 -11.02 -15.52
N ASP A 222 -4.56 -10.96 -14.19
CA ASP A 222 -4.46 -12.12 -13.32
C ASP A 222 -5.08 -11.75 -11.97
N ASP A 223 -6.16 -12.42 -11.61
CA ASP A 223 -6.93 -12.16 -10.39
C ASP A 223 -6.22 -12.67 -9.12
N ALA A 224 -5.19 -13.52 -9.27
CA ALA A 224 -4.35 -13.96 -8.16
C ALA A 224 -3.39 -12.87 -7.66
N LEU A 225 -3.23 -11.77 -8.41
CA LEU A 225 -2.35 -10.66 -8.01
C LEU A 225 -3.04 -9.74 -7.01
N ARG A 226 -2.28 -9.35 -6.00
CA ARG A 226 -2.69 -8.31 -5.05
C ARG A 226 -2.39 -6.93 -5.63
N THR A 227 -3.27 -5.99 -5.35
CA THR A 227 -3.17 -4.61 -5.84
C THR A 227 -2.80 -3.65 -4.72
N VAL A 228 -1.79 -2.82 -4.99
CA VAL A 228 -1.35 -1.74 -4.10
C VAL A 228 -1.31 -0.44 -4.87
N ILE A 229 -1.79 0.62 -4.25
CA ILE A 229 -1.62 1.99 -4.72
C ILE A 229 -0.64 2.70 -3.80
N LEU A 230 0.40 3.27 -4.38
CA LEU A 230 1.37 4.08 -3.67
C LEU A 230 1.22 5.54 -4.07
N VAL A 231 1.12 6.45 -3.10
CA VAL A 231 1.32 7.88 -3.31
C VAL A 231 2.74 8.20 -2.86
N GLN A 232 3.54 8.76 -3.75
CA GLN A 232 4.98 8.92 -3.56
C GLN A 232 5.43 10.30 -4.04
N GLY A 233 6.47 10.87 -3.43
CA GLY A 233 7.15 12.03 -3.99
C GLY A 233 7.73 11.71 -5.36
N ALA A 234 7.67 12.66 -6.29
CA ALA A 234 8.13 12.47 -7.66
C ALA A 234 9.61 12.04 -7.72
N LYS A 235 9.96 11.31 -8.77
CA LYS A 235 11.35 10.88 -9.07
C LYS A 235 11.99 10.08 -7.93
N GLY A 236 11.30 9.04 -7.45
CA GLY A 236 11.82 8.17 -6.38
C GLY A 236 11.83 8.80 -4.99
N GLY A 237 10.96 9.78 -4.75
CA GLY A 237 10.83 10.39 -3.44
C GLY A 237 10.14 9.46 -2.42
N ARG A 238 9.90 10.00 -1.22
CA ARG A 238 9.29 9.28 -0.10
C ARG A 238 7.88 8.77 -0.45
N VAL A 239 7.56 7.53 -0.10
CA VAL A 239 6.19 7.01 -0.08
C VAL A 239 5.44 7.67 1.09
N ILE A 240 4.29 8.25 0.81
CA ILE A 240 3.48 9.01 1.77
C ILE A 240 2.09 8.43 1.98
N GLY A 241 1.60 7.63 1.03
CA GLY A 241 0.32 6.93 1.14
C GLY A 241 0.41 5.53 0.55
N VAL A 242 -0.30 4.60 1.17
CA VAL A 242 -0.40 3.20 0.76
C VAL A 242 -1.84 2.75 0.90
N LEU A 243 -2.41 2.21 -0.15
CA LEU A 243 -3.71 1.53 -0.12
C LEU A 243 -3.52 0.14 -0.71
N GLN A 244 -3.94 -0.88 0.02
CA GLN A 244 -3.94 -2.27 -0.42
C GLN A 244 -5.37 -2.73 -0.67
N ASP A 245 -5.59 -3.60 -1.65
CA ASP A 245 -6.85 -4.31 -1.77
C ASP A 245 -7.10 -5.17 -0.51
N ALA A 246 -8.38 -5.42 -0.22
CA ALA A 246 -8.71 -6.33 0.87
C ALA A 246 -8.12 -7.72 0.58
N ALA A 247 -7.50 -8.36 1.59
CA ALA A 247 -7.19 -9.77 1.48
C ALA A 247 -8.51 -10.53 1.34
N GLU A 248 -8.70 -11.28 0.28
CA GLU A 248 -9.73 -12.31 0.30
C GLU A 248 -9.38 -13.27 1.44
N LYS A 249 -10.35 -13.42 2.36
CA LYS A 249 -10.23 -14.32 3.52
C LYS A 249 -10.45 -15.75 3.09
#